data_63d7910f3fa174e02e70176582e75ae3
#
_entry.id   63d7910f3fa174e02e70176582e75ae3
#
_cell.length_a   1.000
_cell.length_b   1.000
_cell.length_c   1.000
_cell.angle_alpha   90.00
_cell.angle_beta   90.00
_cell.angle_gamma   90.00
#
_symmetry.space_group_name_H-M   'P 1'
#
loop_
_entity.id
_entity.type
_entity.pdbx_description
1 polymer ?
#
loop_
_entity_poly.entity_id
_entity_poly.type
_entity_poly.pdbx_seq_one_letter_code
_entity_poly.pdbx_strand_id
1 'polypeptide(L)'
;VRNSDATFAVLTDPGRRWSNVSIQRSDEPKSGRNRVHLDLYTSDRSGEVARLERLGARQVPWEYEKGHDHIVMADPDGNEFCVIQSPFAQA
;
A
#
# COMPACT_ATOMS: atom_id res chain seq x y z
N VAL A 1 -2.81 -0.78 -19.45
CA VAL A 1 -1.83 0.21 -18.95
C VAL A 1 -2.41 1.59 -19.16
N ARG A 2 -2.60 2.33 -18.06
CA ARG A 2 -3.17 3.67 -18.13
C ARG A 2 -2.11 4.73 -18.41
N ASN A 3 -0.94 4.57 -17.85
CA ASN A 3 0.11 5.56 -17.89
C ASN A 3 1.45 4.85 -17.80
N SER A 4 2.33 5.08 -18.77
CA SER A 4 3.62 4.40 -18.76
C SER A 4 4.70 5.22 -19.44
N ASP A 5 5.92 5.02 -18.98
CA ASP A 5 7.14 5.50 -19.62
C ASP A 5 8.28 4.51 -19.28
N ALA A 6 9.53 4.88 -19.53
CA ALA A 6 10.66 3.99 -19.27
C ALA A 6 10.91 3.72 -17.79
N THR A 7 10.33 4.50 -16.88
CA THR A 7 10.58 4.43 -15.43
C THR A 7 9.36 4.06 -14.63
N PHE A 8 8.17 4.19 -15.18
CA PHE A 8 6.94 4.07 -14.42
C PHE A 8 5.79 3.55 -15.29
N ALA A 9 4.96 2.71 -14.73
CA ALA A 9 3.74 2.23 -15.37
C ALA A 9 2.64 2.04 -14.34
N VAL A 10 1.39 2.36 -14.73
CA VAL A 10 0.22 2.09 -13.91
C VAL A 10 -0.65 1.08 -14.64
N LEU A 11 -0.87 -0.07 -14.02
CA LEU A 11 -1.77 -1.10 -14.51
C LEU A 11 -3.15 -0.87 -13.91
N THR A 12 -4.17 -0.87 -14.75
CA THR A 12 -5.54 -0.66 -14.32
C THR A 12 -6.42 -1.83 -14.73
N ASP A 13 -7.42 -2.13 -13.93
CA ASP A 13 -8.48 -3.05 -14.32
C ASP A 13 -9.42 -2.33 -15.29
N PRO A 14 -9.64 -2.83 -16.53
CA PRO A 14 -10.56 -2.20 -17.46
C PRO A 14 -11.98 -2.07 -16.92
N GLY A 15 -12.41 -3.00 -16.06
CA GLY A 15 -13.71 -2.94 -15.41
C GLY A 15 -13.79 -2.01 -14.21
N ARG A 16 -12.68 -1.43 -13.80
CA ARG A 16 -12.56 -0.51 -12.65
C ARG A 16 -13.09 -1.10 -11.34
N ARG A 17 -12.98 -2.41 -11.19
CA ARG A 17 -13.41 -3.11 -9.96
C ARG A 17 -12.27 -3.34 -8.99
N TRP A 18 -11.03 -3.27 -9.45
CA TRP A 18 -9.83 -3.56 -8.65
C TRP A 18 -8.91 -2.36 -8.62
N SER A 19 -8.04 -2.34 -7.62
CA SER A 19 -7.05 -1.29 -7.45
C SER A 19 -6.07 -1.24 -8.61
N ASN A 20 -5.52 -0.06 -8.86
CA ASN A 20 -4.40 0.10 -9.78
C ASN A 20 -3.14 -0.52 -9.19
N VAL A 21 -2.28 -1.02 -10.05
CA VAL A 21 -0.94 -1.47 -9.67
C VAL A 21 0.08 -0.57 -10.35
N SER A 22 0.88 0.12 -9.56
CA SER A 22 1.96 0.96 -10.07
C SER A 22 3.26 0.17 -10.06
N ILE A 23 3.98 0.24 -11.16
CA ILE A 23 5.28 -0.42 -11.31
C ILE A 23 6.30 0.66 -11.59
N GLN A 24 7.31 0.76 -10.73
CA GLN A 24 8.38 1.73 -10.87
C GLN A 24 9.70 1.01 -11.05
N ARG A 25 10.49 1.49 -12.02
CA ARG A 25 11.83 0.95 -12.23
C ARG A 25 12.71 1.24 -11.03
N SER A 26 13.50 0.25 -10.62
CA SER A 26 14.50 0.41 -9.58
C SER A 26 15.80 -0.24 -10.05
N ASP A 27 16.91 0.49 -9.92
CA ASP A 27 18.23 -0.03 -10.22
C ASP A 27 18.92 -0.64 -8.99
N GLU A 28 18.26 -0.57 -7.83
CA GLU A 28 18.79 -1.09 -6.59
C GLU A 28 18.32 -2.53 -6.35
N PRO A 29 19.19 -3.42 -5.88
CA PRO A 29 18.78 -4.75 -5.46
C PRO A 29 17.90 -4.66 -4.21
N LYS A 30 17.07 -5.67 -3.99
CA LYS A 30 16.24 -5.74 -2.79
C LYS A 30 17.14 -5.74 -1.55
N SER A 31 16.97 -4.73 -0.69
CA SER A 31 17.67 -4.64 0.59
C SER A 31 16.78 -3.93 1.60
N GLY A 32 16.32 -4.64 2.61
CA GLY A 32 15.51 -4.10 3.69
C GLY A 32 14.08 -3.76 3.31
N ARG A 33 13.85 -2.93 2.30
CA ARG A 33 12.51 -2.53 1.89
C ARG A 33 11.99 -3.38 0.74
N ASN A 34 10.66 -3.51 0.65
CA ASN A 34 10.01 -4.26 -0.42
C ASN A 34 10.19 -3.57 -1.77
N ARG A 35 10.33 -4.37 -2.82
CA ARG A 35 10.22 -3.90 -4.20
C ARG A 35 8.77 -3.74 -4.62
N VAL A 36 7.86 -4.45 -3.98
CA VAL A 36 6.42 -4.35 -4.21
C VAL A 36 5.81 -3.65 -3.01
N HIS A 37 5.03 -2.60 -3.28
CA HIS A 37 4.36 -1.84 -2.24
C HIS A 37 2.89 -1.71 -2.62
N LEU A 38 2.01 -2.10 -1.71
CA LEU A 38 0.56 -1.99 -1.89
C LEU A 38 0.02 -0.88 -1.01
N ASP A 39 -0.90 -0.10 -1.55
CA ASP A 39 -1.68 0.88 -0.80
C ASP A 39 -3.11 0.38 -0.70
N LEU A 40 -3.56 0.13 0.52
CA LEU A 40 -4.92 -0.31 0.80
C LEU A 40 -5.72 0.88 1.34
N TYR A 41 -6.74 1.29 0.60
CA TYR A 41 -7.57 2.43 0.95
C TYR A 41 -8.78 1.98 1.76
N THR A 42 -9.09 2.70 2.83
CA THR A 42 -10.21 2.40 3.71
C THR A 42 -10.84 3.69 4.23
N SER A 43 -12.12 3.65 4.51
CA SER A 43 -12.82 4.74 5.19
C SER A 43 -12.68 4.67 6.72
N ASP A 44 -12.11 3.58 7.25
CA ASP A 44 -11.89 3.37 8.68
C ASP A 44 -10.50 2.78 8.91
N ARG A 45 -9.49 3.63 8.93
CA ARG A 45 -8.10 3.20 9.07
C ARG A 45 -7.86 2.42 10.36
N SER A 46 -8.36 2.92 11.48
CA SER A 46 -8.14 2.27 12.78
C SER A 46 -8.77 0.88 12.84
N GLY A 47 -9.99 0.75 12.34
CA GLY A 47 -10.68 -0.54 12.28
C GLY A 47 -9.99 -1.52 11.34
N GLU A 48 -9.52 -1.04 10.19
CA GLU A 48 -8.82 -1.88 9.23
C GLU A 48 -7.47 -2.34 9.76
N VAL A 49 -6.70 -1.47 10.42
CA VAL A 49 -5.45 -1.85 11.07
C VAL A 49 -5.69 -2.93 12.12
N ALA A 50 -6.71 -2.74 12.97
CA ALA A 50 -7.04 -3.74 13.99
C ALA A 50 -7.43 -5.09 13.37
N ARG A 51 -8.19 -5.08 12.29
CA ARG A 51 -8.59 -6.29 11.57
C ARG A 51 -7.37 -7.01 11.01
N LEU A 52 -6.45 -6.28 10.39
CA LEU A 52 -5.25 -6.85 9.80
C LEU A 52 -4.31 -7.40 10.87
N GLU A 53 -4.22 -6.73 12.02
CA GLU A 53 -3.43 -7.25 13.15
C GLU A 53 -3.97 -8.59 13.65
N ARG A 54 -5.28 -8.75 13.68
CA ARG A 54 -5.89 -10.05 14.04
C ARG A 54 -5.56 -11.15 13.03
N LEU A 55 -5.27 -10.79 11.79
CA LEU A 55 -4.88 -11.74 10.74
C LEU A 55 -3.38 -12.00 10.71
N GLY A 56 -2.61 -11.37 11.59
CA GLY A 56 -1.18 -11.62 11.72
C GLY A 56 -0.27 -10.51 11.18
N ALA A 57 -0.82 -9.42 10.67
CA ALA A 57 -0.02 -8.27 10.28
C ALA A 57 0.45 -7.49 11.50
N ARG A 58 1.49 -6.68 11.33
CA ARG A 58 2.01 -5.81 12.39
C ARG A 58 2.30 -4.42 11.83
N GLN A 59 2.23 -3.43 12.69
CA GLN A 59 2.69 -2.09 12.33
C GLN A 59 4.21 -2.06 12.31
N VAL A 60 4.76 -1.41 11.28
CA VAL A 60 6.19 -1.21 11.14
C VAL A 60 6.55 0.12 11.81
N PRO A 61 7.65 0.22 12.59
CA PRO A 61 8.12 1.49 13.08
C PRO A 61 8.39 2.45 11.92
N TRP A 62 7.79 3.63 11.97
CA TRP A 62 7.85 4.60 10.88
C TRP A 62 7.70 6.01 11.42
N GLU A 63 8.41 6.97 10.84
CA GLU A 63 8.26 8.36 11.19
C GLU A 63 7.17 8.99 10.32
N TYR A 64 6.09 9.44 10.94
CA TYR A 64 4.96 10.05 10.25
C TYR A 64 5.00 11.55 10.34
N GLU A 65 4.68 12.22 9.24
CA GLU A 65 4.44 13.66 9.26
C GLU A 65 3.11 13.96 9.92
N LYS A 66 2.97 15.16 10.49
CA LYS A 66 1.72 15.61 11.09
C LYS A 66 0.61 15.60 10.04
N GLY A 67 -0.52 15.01 10.39
CA GLY A 67 -1.67 14.92 9.48
C GLY A 67 -1.58 13.79 8.47
N HIS A 68 -0.65 12.86 8.65
CA HIS A 68 -0.52 11.70 7.76
C HIS A 68 -1.82 10.90 7.67
N ASP A 69 -2.09 10.33 6.52
CA ASP A 69 -3.28 9.53 6.24
C ASP A 69 -3.00 8.03 6.15
N HIS A 70 -1.75 7.61 6.31
CA HIS A 70 -1.34 6.21 6.11
C HIS A 70 -0.68 5.62 7.36
N ILE A 71 -0.76 4.30 7.46
CA ILE A 71 -0.05 3.49 8.45
C ILE A 71 0.72 2.43 7.67
N VAL A 72 2.01 2.29 7.94
CA VAL A 72 2.85 1.26 7.33
C VAL A 72 2.73 -0.02 8.14
N MET A 73 2.41 -1.11 7.46
CA MET A 73 2.27 -2.43 8.08
C MET A 73 3.11 -3.45 7.34
N ALA A 74 3.33 -4.60 7.96
CA ALA A 74 3.96 -5.75 7.34
C ALA A 74 3.08 -6.98 7.55
N ASP A 75 3.01 -7.85 6.53
CA ASP A 75 2.33 -9.13 6.66
C ASP A 75 3.23 -10.13 7.42
N PRO A 76 2.74 -11.36 7.72
CA PRO A 76 3.54 -12.35 8.45
C PRO A 76 4.87 -12.72 7.78
N ASP A 77 4.98 -12.55 6.47
CA ASP A 77 6.20 -12.83 5.72
C ASP A 77 7.12 -11.61 5.61
N GLY A 78 6.75 -10.50 6.22
CA GLY A 78 7.55 -9.29 6.23
C GLY A 78 7.34 -8.36 5.03
N ASN A 79 6.34 -8.63 4.19
CA ASN A 79 6.02 -7.75 3.08
C ASN A 79 5.30 -6.49 3.59
N GLU A 80 5.85 -5.33 3.25
CA GLU A 80 5.33 -4.06 3.72
C GLU A 80 4.24 -3.52 2.79
N PHE A 81 3.24 -2.87 3.38
CA PHE A 81 2.16 -2.21 2.67
C PHE A 81 1.64 -1.04 3.50
N CYS A 82 0.87 -0.14 2.89
CA CYS A 82 0.25 0.97 3.60
C CYS A 82 -1.26 0.81 3.68
N VAL A 83 -1.83 1.19 4.82
CA VAL A 83 -3.27 1.35 4.99
C VAL A 83 -3.56 2.85 5.01
N ILE A 84 -4.38 3.31 4.07
CA ILE A 84 -4.58 4.73 3.82
C ILE A 84 -6.03 5.10 4.11
N GLN A 85 -6.20 6.12 4.97
CA GLN A 85 -7.52 6.68 5.24
C GLN A 85 -7.99 7.49 4.03
N SER A 86 -9.13 7.15 3.50
CA SER A 86 -9.74 7.86 2.38
C SER A 86 -11.24 7.98 2.58
N PRO A 87 -11.82 9.19 2.52
CA PRO A 87 -13.27 9.34 2.67
C PRO A 87 -14.04 8.76 1.49
N PHE A 88 -13.39 8.46 0.39
CA PHE A 88 -14.03 7.93 -0.82
C PHE A 88 -13.86 6.43 -0.98
N ALA A 89 -13.11 5.77 -0.08
CA ALA A 89 -12.92 4.34 -0.16
C ALA A 89 -14.20 3.62 0.24
N GLN A 90 -14.52 2.55 -0.48
CA GLN A 90 -15.60 1.65 -0.10
C GLN A 90 -15.05 0.63 0.90
N ALA A 91 -15.75 0.47 2.00
CA ALA A 91 -15.38 -0.50 3.01
C ALA A 91 -15.65 -1.94 2.55
#